data_51d360578acfe5c229066814a9db778c
#
_entry.id   51d360578acfe5c229066814a9db778c
#
_cell.length_a   1.000
_cell.length_b   1.000
_cell.length_c   1.000
_cell.angle_alpha   90.00
_cell.angle_beta   90.00
_cell.angle_gamma   90.00
#
_symmetry.space_group_name_H-M   'P 1'
#
loop_
_entity.id
_entity.type
_entity.pdbx_description
1 polymer ?
#
loop_
_entity_poly.entity_id
_entity_poly.type
_entity_poly.pdbx_seq_one_letter_code
_entity_poly.pdbx_strand_id
1 'polypeptide(L)'
;MLDRYWFGEVSRISPEAPVPVVLINEKDEELKLGGAANVAWNCKALGAHTRLLSVVGRDEPGGQLEKLIKKQGIEASLHRDAKLDTTQKLRVIGRKQQLLRIDFEKPPSREVLAAKLEEFKSALADCDVVILSDYGKGGLAHITEMVRAARKAGRRVLADPKGDDYSRYKGVSIITPNLDELRRVIGTWKDEKDLKARAQALRGKLGLEALLLTRGEHGMTLFTKTKTTSIPAVAREAEVFDVTGAGDTVIATLAVMLAAGAGLEAAMRIANRAAGIVVGKLGTATASREELFGKES
;
A
#
# COMPACT_ATOMS: atom_id res chain seq x y z
N MET A 1 8.34 3.39 4.83
CA MET A 1 7.87 3.07 6.19
C MET A 1 8.47 1.75 6.60
N LEU A 2 8.95 1.64 7.86
CA LEU A 2 9.48 0.42 8.45
C LEU A 2 8.40 -0.20 9.35
N ASP A 3 8.05 -1.45 9.10
CA ASP A 3 7.24 -2.25 10.02
C ASP A 3 8.20 -3.07 10.91
N ARG A 4 8.12 -2.86 12.22
CA ARG A 4 8.96 -3.50 13.24
C ARG A 4 8.10 -4.34 14.15
N TYR A 5 8.46 -5.59 14.35
CA TYR A 5 7.76 -6.53 15.21
C TYR A 5 8.68 -6.96 16.34
N TRP A 6 8.23 -6.78 17.56
CA TRP A 6 8.86 -7.33 18.74
C TRP A 6 8.02 -8.48 19.25
N PHE A 7 8.59 -9.66 19.19
CA PHE A 7 7.96 -10.86 19.73
C PHE A 7 8.45 -11.07 21.14
N GLY A 8 7.55 -11.31 22.09
CA GLY A 8 7.93 -11.47 23.47
C GLY A 8 6.97 -12.34 24.27
N GLU A 9 7.42 -12.70 25.46
CA GLU A 9 6.67 -13.47 26.42
C GLU A 9 5.97 -12.55 27.42
N VAL A 10 4.66 -12.70 27.60
CA VAL A 10 3.91 -11.99 28.63
C VAL A 10 4.19 -12.67 29.97
N SER A 11 5.10 -12.11 30.75
CA SER A 11 5.62 -12.74 31.98
C SER A 11 4.75 -12.46 33.21
N ARG A 12 4.28 -11.24 33.37
CA ARG A 12 3.51 -10.79 34.54
C ARG A 12 2.75 -9.50 34.26
N ILE A 13 1.90 -9.12 35.21
CA ILE A 13 1.36 -7.75 35.29
C ILE A 13 2.35 -6.91 36.12
N SER A 14 2.57 -5.66 35.68
CA SER A 14 3.42 -4.73 36.42
C SER A 14 2.82 -4.43 37.80
N PRO A 15 3.66 -4.38 38.87
CA PRO A 15 3.20 -3.91 40.17
C PRO A 15 2.92 -2.41 40.21
N GLU A 16 3.44 -1.63 39.29
CA GLU A 16 3.28 -0.17 39.21
C GLU A 16 1.97 0.26 38.55
N ALA A 17 1.44 -0.56 37.63
CA ALA A 17 0.20 -0.30 36.90
C ALA A 17 -0.36 -1.61 36.32
N PRO A 18 -1.70 -1.73 36.11
CA PRO A 18 -2.31 -2.96 35.58
C PRO A 18 -2.03 -3.16 34.08
N VAL A 19 -0.75 -3.19 33.71
CA VAL A 19 -0.28 -3.41 32.34
C VAL A 19 0.56 -4.68 32.21
N PRO A 20 0.51 -5.41 31.09
CA PRO A 20 1.34 -6.58 30.89
C PRO A 20 2.82 -6.20 30.73
N VAL A 21 3.70 -6.95 31.38
CA VAL A 21 5.15 -6.89 31.17
C VAL A 21 5.51 -7.93 30.13
N VAL A 22 6.04 -7.47 29.01
CA VAL A 22 6.48 -8.32 27.89
C VAL A 22 8.00 -8.37 27.91
N LEU A 23 8.56 -9.57 28.04
CA LEU A 23 10.00 -9.80 27.94
C LEU A 23 10.36 -10.02 26.47
N ILE A 24 11.23 -9.16 25.94
CA ILE A 24 11.67 -9.19 24.54
C ILE A 24 13.18 -9.36 24.54
N ASN A 25 13.69 -10.29 23.73
CA ASN A 25 15.11 -10.43 23.46
C ASN A 25 15.45 -9.80 22.12
N GLU A 26 16.69 -9.35 21.91
CA GLU A 26 17.13 -8.76 20.64
C GLU A 26 16.93 -9.69 19.43
N LYS A 27 16.94 -11.01 19.64
CA LYS A 27 16.73 -12.02 18.61
C LYS A 27 15.26 -12.15 18.17
N ASP A 28 14.35 -11.56 18.93
CA ASP A 28 12.90 -11.65 18.72
C ASP A 28 12.36 -10.41 17.99
N GLU A 29 13.24 -9.69 17.27
CA GLU A 29 12.89 -8.58 16.42
C GLU A 29 12.79 -9.04 14.96
N GLU A 30 11.70 -8.66 14.28
CA GLU A 30 11.54 -8.82 12.85
C GLU A 30 11.26 -7.46 12.19
N LEU A 31 12.02 -7.15 11.12
CA LEU A 31 11.86 -5.91 10.34
C LEU A 31 11.29 -6.24 8.97
N LYS A 32 10.24 -5.51 8.58
CA LYS A 32 9.58 -5.68 7.27
C LYS A 32 9.44 -4.35 6.53
N LEU A 33 9.37 -4.46 5.20
CA LEU A 33 9.02 -3.34 4.34
C LEU A 33 7.55 -2.99 4.51
N GLY A 34 7.24 -1.73 4.83
CA GLY A 34 5.86 -1.24 4.95
C GLY A 34 5.56 -0.10 3.98
N GLY A 35 4.30 0.14 3.71
CA GLY A 35 3.82 1.21 2.85
C GLY A 35 4.36 1.13 1.42
N ALA A 36 4.78 2.24 0.84
CA ALA A 36 5.30 2.28 -0.53
C ALA A 36 6.46 1.31 -0.80
N ALA A 37 7.27 0.99 0.22
CA ALA A 37 8.33 -0.02 0.08
C ALA A 37 7.76 -1.45 -0.03
N ASN A 38 6.67 -1.75 0.67
CA ASN A 38 5.94 -3.01 0.51
C ASN A 38 5.27 -3.10 -0.87
N VAL A 39 4.68 -2.01 -1.37
CA VAL A 39 4.14 -1.95 -2.74
C VAL A 39 5.24 -2.25 -3.75
N ALA A 40 6.41 -1.61 -3.62
CA ALA A 40 7.54 -1.85 -4.52
C ALA A 40 8.05 -3.29 -4.45
N TRP A 41 8.08 -3.88 -3.26
CA TRP A 41 8.46 -5.27 -3.06
C TRP A 41 7.49 -6.24 -3.74
N ASN A 42 6.19 -5.99 -3.63
CA ASN A 42 5.16 -6.77 -4.33
C ASN A 42 5.31 -6.66 -5.86
N CYS A 43 5.56 -5.47 -6.42
CA CYS A 43 5.84 -5.31 -7.85
C CYS A 43 7.07 -6.12 -8.28
N LYS A 44 8.16 -6.05 -7.50
CA LYS A 44 9.41 -6.79 -7.76
C LYS A 44 9.20 -8.30 -7.71
N ALA A 45 8.44 -8.81 -6.74
CA ALA A 45 8.13 -10.23 -6.59
C ALA A 45 7.35 -10.80 -7.79
N LEU A 46 6.60 -9.95 -8.49
CA LEU A 46 5.91 -10.27 -9.73
C LEU A 46 6.78 -10.14 -10.99
N GLY A 47 8.06 -9.79 -10.82
CA GLY A 47 9.03 -9.69 -11.93
C GLY A 47 9.08 -8.32 -12.60
N ALA A 48 8.38 -7.30 -12.09
CA ALA A 48 8.46 -5.96 -12.64
C ALA A 48 9.82 -5.28 -12.32
N HIS A 49 10.36 -4.52 -13.25
CA HIS A 49 11.40 -3.56 -12.95
C HIS A 49 10.77 -2.41 -12.15
N THR A 50 11.25 -2.19 -10.93
CA THR A 50 10.58 -1.31 -9.98
C THR A 50 11.56 -0.29 -9.42
N ARG A 51 11.23 0.99 -9.57
CA ARG A 51 11.93 2.11 -8.93
C ARG A 51 11.06 2.72 -7.84
N LEU A 52 11.58 2.76 -6.61
CA LEU A 52 10.93 3.38 -5.46
C LEU A 52 11.51 4.77 -5.20
N LEU A 53 10.66 5.80 -5.26
CA LEU A 53 10.98 7.15 -4.76
C LEU A 53 10.33 7.36 -3.39
N SER A 54 11.12 7.63 -2.37
CA SER A 54 10.59 7.85 -1.01
C SER A 54 11.44 8.86 -0.23
N VAL A 55 10.97 9.19 0.98
CA VAL A 55 11.71 10.03 1.92
C VAL A 55 11.93 9.26 3.21
N VAL A 56 13.13 9.35 3.77
CA VAL A 56 13.51 8.74 5.04
C VAL A 56 14.31 9.72 5.90
N GLY A 57 14.36 9.50 7.20
CA GLY A 57 15.22 10.24 8.11
C GLY A 57 16.70 9.86 7.96
N ARG A 58 17.56 10.60 8.68
CA ARG A 58 18.97 10.23 8.90
C ARG A 58 19.11 9.48 10.23
N ASP A 59 18.28 8.48 10.42
CA ASP A 59 18.11 7.71 11.65
C ASP A 59 18.32 6.20 11.43
N GLU A 60 18.33 5.43 12.50
CA GLU A 60 18.51 3.96 12.46
C GLU A 60 17.40 3.29 11.63
N PRO A 61 16.09 3.61 11.82
CA PRO A 61 15.04 3.00 11.00
C PRO A 61 15.19 3.28 9.50
N GLY A 62 15.67 4.47 9.11
CA GLY A 62 15.97 4.80 7.73
C GLY A 62 17.09 3.95 7.14
N GLY A 63 18.14 3.69 7.93
CA GLY A 63 19.24 2.80 7.56
C GLY A 63 18.81 1.34 7.43
N GLN A 64 17.96 0.84 8.33
CA GLN A 64 17.40 -0.51 8.25
C GLN A 64 16.50 -0.68 7.02
N LEU A 65 15.64 0.30 6.75
CA LEU A 65 14.77 0.30 5.59
C LEU A 65 15.57 0.22 4.29
N GLU A 66 16.65 0.99 4.16
CA GLU A 66 17.53 0.97 2.99
C GLU A 66 18.18 -0.42 2.80
N LYS A 67 18.67 -1.04 3.87
CA LYS A 67 19.23 -2.40 3.83
C LYS A 67 18.20 -3.43 3.36
N LEU A 68 16.97 -3.35 3.88
CA LEU A 68 15.88 -4.25 3.47
C LEU A 68 15.51 -4.07 2.00
N ILE A 69 15.38 -2.83 1.53
CA ILE A 69 15.09 -2.50 0.12
C ILE A 69 16.17 -3.09 -0.79
N LYS A 70 17.45 -2.86 -0.44
CA LYS A 70 18.59 -3.41 -1.18
C LYS A 70 18.59 -4.94 -1.21
N LYS A 71 18.29 -5.58 -0.06
CA LYS A 71 18.20 -7.05 0.05
C LYS A 71 17.13 -7.63 -0.89
N GLN A 72 16.03 -6.90 -1.12
CA GLN A 72 14.98 -7.32 -2.05
C GLN A 72 15.28 -6.95 -3.52
N GLY A 73 16.44 -6.36 -3.81
CA GLY A 73 16.82 -5.98 -5.17
C GLY A 73 15.92 -4.90 -5.80
N ILE A 74 15.33 -4.03 -4.97
CA ILE A 74 14.50 -2.92 -5.42
C ILE A 74 15.42 -1.72 -5.70
N GLU A 75 15.31 -1.12 -6.90
CA GLU A 75 15.94 0.15 -7.19
C GLU A 75 15.21 1.26 -6.41
N ALA A 76 15.95 1.98 -5.57
CA ALA A 76 15.34 3.02 -4.74
C ALA A 76 16.15 4.30 -4.70
N SER A 77 15.47 5.42 -4.83
CA SER A 77 15.99 6.74 -4.47
C SER A 77 15.32 7.20 -3.18
N LEU A 78 16.09 7.19 -2.10
CA LEU A 78 15.65 7.58 -0.77
C LEU A 78 16.19 8.98 -0.44
N HIS A 79 15.35 9.99 -0.58
CA HIS A 79 15.69 11.34 -0.17
C HIS A 79 15.78 11.41 1.36
N ARG A 80 16.95 11.82 1.88
CA ARG A 80 17.20 11.87 3.31
C ARG A 80 16.92 13.26 3.87
N ASP A 81 16.02 13.33 4.85
CA ASP A 81 15.68 14.53 5.57
C ASP A 81 16.21 14.46 7.01
N ALA A 82 17.08 15.38 7.39
CA ALA A 82 17.67 15.41 8.73
C ALA A 82 16.66 15.80 9.84
N LYS A 83 15.52 16.38 9.45
CA LYS A 83 14.46 16.82 10.38
C LYS A 83 13.32 15.80 10.48
N LEU A 84 13.39 14.70 9.71
CA LEU A 84 12.39 13.65 9.67
C LEU A 84 12.83 12.48 10.54
N ASP A 85 11.92 12.00 11.37
CA ASP A 85 12.00 10.67 11.92
C ASP A 85 11.37 9.70 10.91
N THR A 86 12.10 8.67 10.48
CA THR A 86 11.60 7.71 9.51
C THR A 86 10.31 7.08 10.03
N THR A 87 9.23 7.17 9.25
CA THR A 87 7.94 6.57 9.61
C THR A 87 8.12 5.10 9.96
N GLN A 88 7.76 4.73 11.18
CA GLN A 88 7.89 3.39 11.71
C GLN A 88 6.61 2.96 12.41
N LYS A 89 6.25 1.69 12.26
CA LYS A 89 5.18 1.04 13.03
C LYS A 89 5.78 -0.09 13.83
N LEU A 90 5.88 0.11 15.13
CA LEU A 90 6.35 -0.90 16.08
C LEU A 90 5.14 -1.67 16.63
N ARG A 91 5.15 -2.98 16.45
CA ARG A 91 4.13 -3.89 17.01
C ARG A 91 4.75 -4.78 18.05
N VAL A 92 4.16 -4.79 19.23
CA VAL A 92 4.53 -5.71 20.30
C VAL A 92 3.57 -6.90 20.26
N ILE A 93 4.13 -8.08 20.03
CA ILE A 93 3.40 -9.34 19.91
C ILE A 93 3.71 -10.21 21.11
N GLY A 94 2.68 -10.63 21.84
CA GLY A 94 2.77 -11.55 22.97
C GLY A 94 1.71 -12.64 22.84
N ARG A 95 2.06 -13.90 23.13
CA ARG A 95 1.14 -15.04 23.02
C ARG A 95 0.40 -15.14 21.69
N LYS A 96 1.08 -14.82 20.57
CA LYS A 96 0.54 -14.78 19.21
C LYS A 96 -0.55 -13.69 18.95
N GLN A 97 -0.65 -12.70 19.84
CA GLN A 97 -1.56 -11.58 19.71
C GLN A 97 -0.81 -10.26 19.72
N GLN A 98 -1.27 -9.29 18.93
CA GLN A 98 -0.75 -7.93 19.01
C GLN A 98 -1.29 -7.26 20.27
N LEU A 99 -0.37 -6.89 21.17
CA LEU A 99 -0.69 -6.24 22.44
C LEU A 99 -0.70 -4.73 22.33
N LEU A 100 0.20 -4.18 21.52
CA LEU A 100 0.39 -2.75 21.36
C LEU A 100 0.95 -2.43 19.97
N ARG A 101 0.56 -1.26 19.42
CA ARG A 101 1.25 -0.65 18.28
C ARG A 101 1.65 0.77 18.62
N ILE A 102 2.90 1.11 18.31
CA ILE A 102 3.45 2.46 18.47
C ILE A 102 3.80 2.97 17.08
N ASP A 103 3.24 4.11 16.68
CA ASP A 103 3.47 4.74 15.39
C ASP A 103 4.37 5.97 15.57
N PHE A 104 5.53 5.98 14.89
CA PHE A 104 6.43 7.14 14.80
C PHE A 104 6.20 7.79 13.45
N GLU A 105 5.70 9.02 13.46
CA GLU A 105 5.24 9.72 12.26
C GLU A 105 5.56 11.21 12.32
N LYS A 106 6.19 11.72 11.25
CA LYS A 106 6.47 13.13 11.05
C LYS A 106 6.45 13.46 9.56
N PRO A 107 5.86 14.59 9.13
CA PRO A 107 5.87 14.96 7.73
C PRO A 107 7.27 15.40 7.27
N PRO A 108 7.67 15.08 6.02
CA PRO A 108 8.93 15.54 5.43
C PRO A 108 8.97 17.05 5.21
N SER A 109 10.18 17.62 5.14
CA SER A 109 10.38 19.03 4.81
C SER A 109 10.02 19.38 3.36
N ARG A 110 9.72 20.65 3.11
CA ARG A 110 9.34 21.13 1.77
C ARG A 110 10.50 20.97 0.77
N GLU A 111 11.73 21.20 1.21
CA GLU A 111 12.93 21.12 0.39
C GLU A 111 13.13 19.69 -0.16
N VAL A 112 13.02 18.69 0.71
CA VAL A 112 13.15 17.28 0.33
C VAL A 112 12.02 16.87 -0.62
N LEU A 113 10.79 17.33 -0.39
CA LEU A 113 9.65 17.03 -1.26
C LEU A 113 9.78 17.68 -2.64
N ALA A 114 10.36 18.89 -2.74
CA ALA A 114 10.63 19.53 -4.02
C ALA A 114 11.69 18.76 -4.82
N ALA A 115 12.80 18.35 -4.20
CA ALA A 115 13.83 17.53 -4.84
C ALA A 115 13.27 16.20 -5.34
N LYS A 116 12.44 15.53 -4.51
CA LYS A 116 11.76 14.28 -4.89
C LYS A 116 10.82 14.48 -6.09
N LEU A 117 10.11 15.61 -6.17
CA LEU A 117 9.21 15.91 -7.29
C LEU A 117 9.98 16.06 -8.61
N GLU A 118 11.14 16.71 -8.61
CA GLU A 118 11.96 16.87 -9.82
C GLU A 118 12.51 15.52 -10.30
N GLU A 119 12.98 14.68 -9.37
CA GLU A 119 13.40 13.32 -9.72
C GLU A 119 12.25 12.47 -10.25
N PHE A 120 11.05 12.59 -9.64
CA PHE A 120 9.84 11.93 -10.14
C PHE A 120 9.55 12.30 -11.59
N LYS A 121 9.60 13.61 -11.93
CA LYS A 121 9.38 14.08 -13.30
C LYS A 121 10.38 13.49 -14.29
N SER A 122 11.65 13.41 -13.90
CA SER A 122 12.70 12.83 -14.72
C SER A 122 12.51 11.32 -14.94
N ALA A 123 12.05 10.59 -13.92
CA ALA A 123 11.81 9.14 -14.00
C ALA A 123 10.63 8.74 -14.88
N LEU A 124 9.74 9.68 -15.23
CA LEU A 124 8.55 9.36 -16.05
C LEU A 124 8.86 8.88 -17.46
N ALA A 125 10.03 9.20 -18.00
CA ALA A 125 10.42 8.75 -19.34
C ALA A 125 10.53 7.22 -19.42
N ASP A 126 10.99 6.59 -18.33
CA ASP A 126 11.41 5.19 -18.27
C ASP A 126 10.41 4.30 -17.53
N CYS A 127 9.15 4.70 -17.38
CA CYS A 127 8.15 3.89 -16.70
C CYS A 127 6.88 3.69 -17.54
N ASP A 128 6.23 2.54 -17.39
CA ASP A 128 4.94 2.23 -18.02
C ASP A 128 3.77 2.68 -17.15
N VAL A 129 3.90 2.51 -15.83
CA VAL A 129 2.86 2.77 -14.84
C VAL A 129 3.46 3.45 -13.60
N VAL A 130 2.73 4.40 -13.07
CA VAL A 130 3.06 5.09 -11.81
C VAL A 130 2.12 4.63 -10.71
N ILE A 131 2.64 4.31 -9.53
CA ILE A 131 1.86 4.04 -8.33
C ILE A 131 2.11 5.17 -7.32
N LEU A 132 1.06 5.82 -6.88
CA LEU A 132 1.06 6.83 -5.81
C LEU A 132 0.46 6.20 -4.55
N SER A 133 1.33 5.70 -3.67
CA SER A 133 0.94 5.04 -2.42
C SER A 133 0.83 6.12 -1.32
N ASP A 134 -0.40 6.55 -1.01
CA ASP A 134 -0.66 7.62 -0.04
C ASP A 134 -1.04 7.04 1.33
N TYR A 135 -0.28 7.41 2.34
CA TYR A 135 -0.53 7.02 3.74
C TYR A 135 -0.90 8.22 4.61
N GLY A 136 -1.10 9.40 4.00
CA GLY A 136 -1.41 10.62 4.75
C GLY A 136 -0.24 11.15 5.58
N LYS A 137 1.01 10.72 5.31
CA LYS A 137 2.21 11.10 6.07
C LYS A 137 2.99 12.26 5.44
N GLY A 138 2.37 13.04 4.55
CA GLY A 138 2.97 14.21 3.90
C GLY A 138 3.89 13.89 2.71
N GLY A 139 4.29 12.65 2.51
CA GLY A 139 5.22 12.26 1.43
C GLY A 139 4.71 12.56 0.01
N LEU A 140 3.39 12.69 -0.18
CA LEU A 140 2.73 13.03 -1.45
C LEU A 140 2.08 14.44 -1.43
N ALA A 141 2.70 15.43 -0.76
CA ALA A 141 2.19 16.80 -0.73
C ALA A 141 2.01 17.41 -2.13
N HIS A 142 2.87 17.04 -3.09
CA HIS A 142 2.82 17.50 -4.49
C HIS A 142 2.03 16.55 -5.42
N ILE A 143 1.12 15.73 -4.90
CA ILE A 143 0.43 14.69 -5.67
C ILE A 143 -0.27 15.25 -6.92
N THR A 144 -0.91 16.41 -6.84
CA THR A 144 -1.60 17.05 -7.97
C THR A 144 -0.63 17.37 -9.11
N GLU A 145 0.58 17.83 -8.80
CA GLU A 145 1.63 18.05 -9.80
C GLU A 145 2.15 16.74 -10.38
N MET A 146 2.36 15.74 -9.52
CA MET A 146 2.82 14.40 -9.94
C MET A 146 1.81 13.77 -10.92
N VAL A 147 0.52 13.83 -10.61
CA VAL A 147 -0.55 13.33 -11.49
C VAL A 147 -0.53 14.07 -12.83
N ARG A 148 -0.42 15.41 -12.81
CA ARG A 148 -0.38 16.22 -14.04
C ARG A 148 0.85 15.87 -14.90
N ALA A 149 2.03 15.75 -14.28
CA ALA A 149 3.25 15.40 -14.99
C ALA A 149 3.17 14.00 -15.62
N ALA A 150 2.72 13.00 -14.87
CA ALA A 150 2.57 11.63 -15.35
C ALA A 150 1.58 11.54 -16.53
N ARG A 151 0.44 12.23 -16.43
CA ARG A 151 -0.52 12.30 -17.53
C ARG A 151 0.05 12.98 -18.79
N LYS A 152 0.80 14.07 -18.60
CA LYS A 152 1.48 14.75 -19.74
C LYS A 152 2.48 13.83 -20.43
N ALA A 153 3.14 12.96 -19.64
CA ALA A 153 4.05 11.93 -20.15
C ALA A 153 3.33 10.69 -20.73
N GLY A 154 1.98 10.68 -20.76
CA GLY A 154 1.19 9.54 -21.25
C GLY A 154 1.20 8.32 -20.31
N ARG A 155 1.56 8.50 -19.04
CA ARG A 155 1.68 7.38 -18.10
C ARG A 155 0.37 7.13 -17.37
N ARG A 156 0.00 5.85 -17.23
CA ARG A 156 -1.12 5.45 -16.38
C ARG A 156 -0.74 5.62 -14.91
N VAL A 157 -1.63 6.22 -14.11
CA VAL A 157 -1.39 6.49 -12.70
C VAL A 157 -2.39 5.72 -11.86
N LEU A 158 -1.92 4.90 -10.94
CA LEU A 158 -2.72 4.27 -9.91
C LEU A 158 -2.45 4.97 -8.57
N ALA A 159 -3.48 5.15 -7.74
CA ALA A 159 -3.30 5.68 -6.40
C ALA A 159 -4.03 4.82 -5.37
N ASP A 160 -3.32 4.50 -4.29
CA ASP A 160 -3.93 4.04 -3.06
C ASP A 160 -4.26 5.28 -2.22
N PRO A 161 -5.55 5.67 -2.14
CA PRO A 161 -5.93 6.98 -1.64
C PRO A 161 -6.04 7.02 -0.12
N LYS A 162 -5.80 8.20 0.47
CA LYS A 162 -5.98 8.46 1.91
C LYS A 162 -6.68 9.79 2.17
N GLY A 163 -7.35 9.88 3.32
CA GLY A 163 -8.09 11.08 3.73
C GLY A 163 -9.57 11.01 3.38
N ASP A 164 -10.24 12.13 3.57
CA ASP A 164 -11.68 12.33 3.37
C ASP A 164 -12.01 13.22 2.16
N ASP A 165 -11.00 13.84 1.54
CA ASP A 165 -11.11 14.58 0.28
C ASP A 165 -10.22 13.96 -0.82
N TYR A 166 -10.87 13.38 -1.80
CA TYR A 166 -10.19 12.78 -2.96
C TYR A 166 -9.99 13.76 -4.14
N SER A 167 -10.30 15.04 -4.00
CA SER A 167 -10.09 16.04 -5.06
C SER A 167 -8.63 16.10 -5.52
N ARG A 168 -7.67 15.85 -4.62
CA ARG A 168 -6.24 15.79 -4.91
C ARG A 168 -5.83 14.66 -5.88
N TYR A 169 -6.66 13.62 -6.01
CA TYR A 169 -6.45 12.50 -6.95
C TYR A 169 -7.14 12.73 -8.30
N LYS A 170 -7.69 13.92 -8.58
CA LYS A 170 -8.32 14.22 -9.85
C LYS A 170 -7.35 13.97 -11.00
N GLY A 171 -7.80 13.15 -11.95
CA GLY A 171 -7.00 12.78 -13.12
C GLY A 171 -6.09 11.57 -12.94
N VAL A 172 -6.08 10.93 -11.78
CA VAL A 172 -5.52 9.58 -11.60
C VAL A 172 -6.32 8.62 -12.50
N SER A 173 -5.67 7.59 -13.02
CA SER A 173 -6.36 6.60 -13.86
C SER A 173 -7.23 5.69 -13.01
N ILE A 174 -6.67 5.15 -11.92
CA ILE A 174 -7.36 4.19 -11.05
C ILE A 174 -7.05 4.52 -9.59
N ILE A 175 -8.07 4.43 -8.73
CA ILE A 175 -7.91 4.45 -7.28
C ILE A 175 -8.36 3.12 -6.67
N THR A 176 -7.77 2.74 -5.52
CA THR A 176 -8.01 1.44 -4.86
C THR A 176 -8.46 1.57 -3.40
N PRO A 177 -9.51 2.37 -3.08
CA PRO A 177 -9.96 2.52 -1.72
C PRO A 177 -10.53 1.22 -1.14
N ASN A 178 -10.47 1.08 0.19
CA ASN A 178 -11.28 0.12 0.91
C ASN A 178 -12.67 0.70 1.28
N LEU A 179 -13.53 -0.12 1.89
CA LEU A 179 -14.90 0.29 2.28
C LEU A 179 -14.91 1.50 3.22
N ASP A 180 -14.02 1.52 4.22
CA ASP A 180 -13.99 2.60 5.20
C ASP A 180 -13.42 3.90 4.62
N GLU A 181 -12.43 3.80 3.76
CA GLU A 181 -11.87 4.95 3.02
C GLU A 181 -12.91 5.53 2.05
N LEU A 182 -13.61 4.68 1.31
CA LEU A 182 -14.67 5.13 0.43
C LEU A 182 -15.81 5.80 1.21
N ARG A 183 -16.22 5.21 2.35
CA ARG A 183 -17.29 5.75 3.21
C ARG A 183 -16.98 7.15 3.73
N ARG A 184 -15.73 7.44 4.07
CA ARG A 184 -15.31 8.80 4.51
C ARG A 184 -15.54 9.85 3.44
N VAL A 185 -15.45 9.48 2.15
CA VAL A 185 -15.53 10.41 1.02
C VAL A 185 -16.94 10.56 0.48
N ILE A 186 -17.69 9.46 0.34
CA ILE A 186 -19.04 9.48 -0.26
C ILE A 186 -20.16 9.36 0.76
N GLY A 187 -19.84 9.26 2.06
CA GLY A 187 -20.79 8.99 3.13
C GLY A 187 -21.28 7.55 3.17
N THR A 188 -22.20 7.27 4.08
CA THR A 188 -22.86 5.96 4.19
C THR A 188 -23.82 5.75 3.04
N TRP A 189 -24.01 4.51 2.63
CA TRP A 189 -24.98 4.09 1.61
C TRP A 189 -26.00 3.13 2.20
N LYS A 190 -27.20 3.10 1.59
CA LYS A 190 -28.34 2.31 2.07
C LYS A 190 -28.27 0.85 1.62
N ASP A 191 -27.84 0.62 0.40
CA ASP A 191 -27.80 -0.67 -0.26
C ASP A 191 -26.72 -0.69 -1.39
N GLU A 192 -26.54 -1.82 -2.04
CA GLU A 192 -25.60 -1.99 -3.15
C GLU A 192 -25.90 -1.08 -4.35
N LYS A 193 -27.15 -0.72 -4.59
CA LYS A 193 -27.54 0.20 -5.65
C LYS A 193 -27.08 1.62 -5.35
N ASP A 194 -27.26 2.07 -4.12
CA ASP A 194 -26.79 3.38 -3.64
C ASP A 194 -25.27 3.46 -3.63
N LEU A 195 -24.57 2.40 -3.14
CA LEU A 195 -23.12 2.30 -3.23
C LEU A 195 -22.62 2.46 -4.67
N LYS A 196 -23.23 1.71 -5.61
CA LYS A 196 -22.88 1.76 -7.02
C LYS A 196 -23.07 3.17 -7.59
N ALA A 197 -24.18 3.83 -7.31
CA ALA A 197 -24.47 5.18 -7.78
C ALA A 197 -23.44 6.19 -7.25
N ARG A 198 -23.13 6.16 -5.96
CA ARG A 198 -22.17 7.07 -5.31
C ARG A 198 -20.73 6.83 -5.80
N ALA A 199 -20.31 5.57 -5.91
CA ALA A 199 -18.98 5.21 -6.41
C ALA A 199 -18.80 5.65 -7.86
N GLN A 200 -19.82 5.49 -8.73
CA GLN A 200 -19.81 5.98 -10.11
C GLN A 200 -19.78 7.51 -10.19
N ALA A 201 -20.53 8.19 -9.32
CA ALA A 201 -20.49 9.65 -9.24
C ALA A 201 -19.09 10.16 -8.86
N LEU A 202 -18.46 9.54 -7.84
CA LEU A 202 -17.08 9.86 -7.45
C LEU A 202 -16.10 9.59 -8.59
N ARG A 203 -16.21 8.40 -9.24
CA ARG A 203 -15.37 8.04 -10.40
C ARG A 203 -15.46 9.11 -11.48
N GLY A 204 -16.69 9.52 -11.84
CA GLY A 204 -16.94 10.57 -12.85
C GLY A 204 -16.40 11.93 -12.43
N LYS A 205 -16.65 12.36 -11.19
CA LYS A 205 -16.16 13.65 -10.61
C LYS A 205 -14.64 13.76 -10.67
N LEU A 206 -13.93 12.67 -10.40
CA LEU A 206 -12.46 12.63 -10.40
C LEU A 206 -11.88 12.36 -11.80
N GLY A 207 -12.69 11.99 -12.78
CA GLY A 207 -12.25 11.66 -14.15
C GLY A 207 -11.44 10.36 -14.21
N LEU A 208 -11.78 9.37 -13.37
CA LEU A 208 -11.07 8.10 -13.31
C LEU A 208 -11.50 7.17 -14.46
N GLU A 209 -10.55 6.41 -14.99
CA GLU A 209 -10.82 5.24 -15.84
C GLU A 209 -11.60 4.18 -15.05
N ALA A 210 -11.12 3.88 -13.83
CA ALA A 210 -11.77 2.94 -12.95
C ALA A 210 -11.61 3.31 -11.46
N LEU A 211 -12.55 2.80 -10.62
CA LEU A 211 -12.44 2.74 -9.18
C LEU A 211 -12.51 1.26 -8.80
N LEU A 212 -11.47 0.73 -8.16
CA LEU A 212 -11.43 -0.63 -7.62
C LEU A 212 -11.64 -0.58 -6.11
N LEU A 213 -12.83 -0.94 -5.67
CA LEU A 213 -13.17 -1.01 -4.24
C LEU A 213 -12.77 -2.36 -3.67
N THR A 214 -11.89 -2.37 -2.67
CA THR A 214 -11.59 -3.57 -1.88
C THR A 214 -12.59 -3.71 -0.74
N ARG A 215 -13.14 -4.93 -0.52
CA ARG A 215 -14.28 -5.18 0.35
C ARG A 215 -13.99 -6.24 1.42
N GLY A 216 -12.72 -6.47 1.76
CA GLY A 216 -12.31 -7.49 2.72
C GLY A 216 -12.78 -8.89 2.30
N GLU A 217 -13.45 -9.59 3.20
CA GLU A 217 -14.03 -10.92 2.98
C GLU A 217 -15.07 -10.97 1.85
N HIS A 218 -15.62 -9.83 1.45
CA HIS A 218 -16.56 -9.74 0.33
C HIS A 218 -15.87 -9.57 -1.04
N GLY A 219 -14.54 -9.57 -1.09
CA GLY A 219 -13.77 -9.52 -2.32
C GLY A 219 -13.59 -8.11 -2.88
N MET A 220 -13.90 -7.89 -4.15
CA MET A 220 -13.63 -6.62 -4.84
C MET A 220 -14.74 -6.22 -5.79
N THR A 221 -14.94 -4.92 -5.97
CA THR A 221 -15.85 -4.36 -6.98
C THR A 221 -15.13 -3.33 -7.84
N LEU A 222 -15.11 -3.55 -9.13
CA LEU A 222 -14.54 -2.66 -10.14
C LEU A 222 -15.65 -1.82 -10.78
N PHE A 223 -15.53 -0.52 -10.69
CA PHE A 223 -16.41 0.47 -11.33
C PHE A 223 -15.69 1.09 -12.52
N THR A 224 -16.13 0.82 -13.74
CA THR A 224 -15.65 1.47 -14.96
C THR A 224 -16.75 2.40 -15.53
N LYS A 225 -16.47 3.09 -16.63
CA LYS A 225 -17.45 3.96 -17.28
C LYS A 225 -18.71 3.18 -17.74
N THR A 226 -18.54 1.95 -18.20
CA THR A 226 -19.60 1.17 -18.86
C THR A 226 -20.10 0.01 -18.02
N LYS A 227 -19.32 -0.46 -17.03
CA LYS A 227 -19.62 -1.70 -16.31
C LYS A 227 -19.25 -1.60 -14.84
N THR A 228 -19.96 -2.36 -14.01
CA THR A 228 -19.59 -2.67 -12.64
C THR A 228 -19.45 -4.18 -12.51
N THR A 229 -18.28 -4.65 -12.06
CA THR A 229 -17.98 -6.07 -11.92
C THR A 229 -17.58 -6.34 -10.47
N SER A 230 -18.27 -7.26 -9.81
CA SER A 230 -17.92 -7.73 -8.46
C SER A 230 -17.42 -9.17 -8.52
N ILE A 231 -16.40 -9.47 -7.72
CA ILE A 231 -15.86 -10.83 -7.53
C ILE A 231 -15.74 -11.12 -6.04
N PRO A 232 -16.02 -12.35 -5.60
CA PRO A 232 -15.85 -12.75 -4.20
C PRO A 232 -14.36 -12.81 -3.82
N ALA A 233 -14.05 -12.77 -2.52
CA ALA A 233 -12.71 -13.03 -2.03
C ALA A 233 -12.26 -14.46 -2.39
N VAL A 234 -10.96 -14.61 -2.63
CA VAL A 234 -10.35 -15.92 -2.89
C VAL A 234 -10.01 -16.64 -1.59
N ALA A 235 -9.47 -15.92 -0.59
CA ALA A 235 -9.21 -16.49 0.72
C ALA A 235 -10.50 -16.79 1.48
N ARG A 236 -10.55 -17.94 2.14
CA ARG A 236 -11.61 -18.27 3.09
C ARG A 236 -11.28 -17.65 4.44
N GLU A 237 -12.29 -17.29 5.24
CA GLU A 237 -12.10 -16.65 6.55
C GLU A 237 -11.14 -17.45 7.46
N ALA A 238 -11.24 -18.78 7.45
CA ALA A 238 -10.35 -19.67 8.21
C ALA A 238 -8.88 -19.66 7.75
N GLU A 239 -8.58 -19.10 6.58
CA GLU A 239 -7.22 -19.03 6.00
C GLU A 239 -6.58 -17.65 6.24
N VAL A 240 -7.34 -16.69 6.76
CA VAL A 240 -6.85 -15.32 7.03
C VAL A 240 -6.07 -15.30 8.34
N PHE A 241 -4.78 -14.99 8.24
CA PHE A 241 -3.89 -14.86 9.38
C PHE A 241 -3.64 -13.38 9.74
N ASP A 242 -3.34 -12.55 8.71
CA ASP A 242 -3.05 -11.13 8.88
C ASP A 242 -3.39 -10.36 7.60
N VAL A 243 -4.17 -9.31 7.71
CA VAL A 243 -4.58 -8.48 6.57
C VAL A 243 -3.60 -7.34 6.26
N THR A 244 -2.51 -7.24 7.02
CA THR A 244 -1.50 -6.18 6.86
C THR A 244 -0.88 -6.24 5.46
N GLY A 245 -0.94 -5.13 4.71
CA GLY A 245 -0.36 -5.02 3.38
C GLY A 245 -1.18 -5.65 2.24
N ALA A 246 -2.38 -6.17 2.51
CA ALA A 246 -3.27 -6.71 1.46
C ALA A 246 -3.60 -5.64 0.40
N GLY A 247 -3.91 -4.40 0.81
CA GLY A 247 -4.13 -3.27 -0.10
C GLY A 247 -2.89 -2.95 -0.96
N ASP A 248 -1.70 -2.97 -0.36
CA ASP A 248 -0.42 -2.79 -1.06
C ASP A 248 -0.23 -3.85 -2.16
N THR A 249 -0.55 -5.10 -1.83
CA THR A 249 -0.47 -6.22 -2.77
C THR A 249 -1.48 -6.06 -3.91
N VAL A 250 -2.70 -5.59 -3.60
CA VAL A 250 -3.74 -5.32 -4.63
C VAL A 250 -3.26 -4.28 -5.63
N ILE A 251 -2.84 -3.10 -5.16
CA ILE A 251 -2.44 -2.03 -6.08
C ILE A 251 -1.17 -2.39 -6.86
N ALA A 252 -0.19 -3.06 -6.22
CA ALA A 252 1.02 -3.53 -6.88
C ALA A 252 0.70 -4.53 -7.99
N THR A 253 -0.09 -5.56 -7.69
CA THR A 253 -0.47 -6.59 -8.66
C THR A 253 -1.29 -5.99 -9.80
N LEU A 254 -2.26 -5.12 -9.49
CA LEU A 254 -3.06 -4.43 -10.49
C LEU A 254 -2.15 -3.63 -11.45
N ALA A 255 -1.19 -2.88 -10.92
CA ALA A 255 -0.27 -2.07 -11.72
C ALA A 255 0.62 -2.93 -12.63
N VAL A 256 1.21 -4.00 -12.10
CA VAL A 256 2.07 -4.92 -12.87
C VAL A 256 1.29 -5.59 -13.99
N MET A 257 0.07 -6.07 -13.71
CA MET A 257 -0.77 -6.70 -14.73
C MET A 257 -1.18 -5.73 -15.83
N LEU A 258 -1.49 -4.47 -15.47
CA LEU A 258 -1.82 -3.43 -16.45
C LEU A 258 -0.62 -3.00 -17.28
N ALA A 259 0.58 -2.95 -16.70
CA ALA A 259 1.83 -2.70 -17.41
C ALA A 259 2.15 -3.83 -18.40
N ALA A 260 1.82 -5.08 -18.03
CA ALA A 260 1.93 -6.25 -18.91
C ALA A 260 0.83 -6.33 -20.00
N GLY A 261 -0.07 -5.33 -20.09
CA GLY A 261 -1.11 -5.27 -21.12
C GLY A 261 -2.42 -6.00 -20.77
N ALA A 262 -2.59 -6.48 -19.54
CA ALA A 262 -3.84 -7.11 -19.13
C ALA A 262 -5.00 -6.10 -19.09
N GLY A 263 -6.22 -6.55 -19.40
CA GLY A 263 -7.43 -5.76 -19.20
C GLY A 263 -7.77 -5.62 -17.71
N LEU A 264 -8.55 -4.57 -17.37
CA LEU A 264 -8.90 -4.22 -15.98
C LEU A 264 -9.52 -5.38 -15.18
N GLU A 265 -10.43 -6.14 -15.76
CA GLU A 265 -11.08 -7.26 -15.05
C GLU A 265 -10.13 -8.42 -14.82
N ALA A 266 -9.25 -8.73 -15.76
CA ALA A 266 -8.22 -9.75 -15.60
C ALA A 266 -7.22 -9.34 -14.52
N ALA A 267 -6.75 -8.10 -14.55
CA ALA A 267 -5.85 -7.53 -13.54
C ALA A 267 -6.49 -7.55 -12.14
N MET A 268 -7.78 -7.19 -12.01
CA MET A 268 -8.53 -7.28 -10.75
C MET A 268 -8.58 -8.74 -10.21
N ARG A 269 -8.86 -9.73 -11.08
CA ARG A 269 -8.93 -11.14 -10.65
C ARG A 269 -7.61 -11.65 -10.11
N ILE A 270 -6.51 -11.29 -10.77
CA ILE A 270 -5.16 -11.65 -10.33
C ILE A 270 -4.79 -10.91 -9.03
N ALA A 271 -5.13 -9.62 -8.91
CA ALA A 271 -4.93 -8.86 -7.68
C ALA A 271 -5.72 -9.44 -6.49
N ASN A 272 -6.95 -9.91 -6.72
CA ASN A 272 -7.76 -10.59 -5.71
C ASN A 272 -7.12 -11.92 -5.26
N ARG A 273 -6.57 -12.70 -6.19
CA ARG A 273 -5.83 -13.92 -5.89
C ARG A 273 -4.55 -13.63 -5.09
N ALA A 274 -3.78 -12.60 -5.49
CA ALA A 274 -2.59 -12.18 -4.77
C ALA A 274 -2.91 -11.74 -3.34
N ALA A 275 -3.98 -10.97 -3.15
CA ALA A 275 -4.47 -10.59 -1.83
C ALA A 275 -4.82 -11.82 -0.99
N GLY A 276 -5.53 -12.81 -1.57
CA GLY A 276 -5.86 -14.06 -0.90
C GLY A 276 -4.64 -14.85 -0.42
N ILE A 277 -3.54 -14.83 -1.19
CA ILE A 277 -2.29 -15.49 -0.80
C ILE A 277 -1.61 -14.77 0.38
N VAL A 278 -1.52 -13.42 0.33
CA VAL A 278 -0.76 -12.67 1.35
C VAL A 278 -1.47 -12.62 2.69
N VAL A 279 -2.81 -12.63 2.75
CA VAL A 279 -3.54 -12.62 4.03
C VAL A 279 -3.35 -13.91 4.83
N GLY A 280 -2.86 -14.98 4.22
CA GLY A 280 -2.42 -16.21 4.90
C GLY A 280 -1.01 -16.12 5.50
N LYS A 281 -0.31 -14.97 5.35
CA LYS A 281 1.07 -14.76 5.82
C LYS A 281 1.09 -13.72 6.94
N LEU A 282 2.04 -13.81 7.86
CA LEU A 282 2.20 -12.83 8.95
C LEU A 282 2.81 -11.53 8.45
N GLY A 283 2.19 -10.40 8.76
CA GLY A 283 2.67 -9.05 8.43
C GLY A 283 2.69 -8.78 6.93
N THR A 284 3.45 -7.75 6.54
CA THR A 284 3.63 -7.46 5.11
C THR A 284 4.35 -8.61 4.41
N ALA A 285 3.78 -9.07 3.30
CA ALA A 285 4.26 -10.20 2.52
C ALA A 285 4.03 -9.97 1.03
N THR A 286 4.57 -10.85 0.18
CA THR A 286 4.37 -10.83 -1.27
C THR A 286 3.74 -12.11 -1.75
N ALA A 287 3.03 -12.04 -2.87
CA ALA A 287 2.65 -13.19 -3.68
C ALA A 287 3.67 -13.32 -4.82
N SER A 288 4.33 -14.47 -4.93
CA SER A 288 5.27 -14.71 -6.02
C SER A 288 4.55 -15.08 -7.32
N ARG A 289 5.27 -15.00 -8.45
CA ARG A 289 4.76 -15.48 -9.75
C ARG A 289 4.36 -16.95 -9.68
N GLU A 290 5.18 -17.79 -9.03
CA GLU A 290 4.92 -19.23 -8.88
C GLU A 290 3.64 -19.49 -8.05
N GLU A 291 3.41 -18.75 -6.97
CA GLU A 291 2.18 -18.85 -6.17
C GLU A 291 0.93 -18.43 -6.95
N LEU A 292 1.07 -17.43 -7.85
CA LEU A 292 -0.04 -16.92 -8.65
C LEU A 292 -0.33 -17.75 -9.90
N PHE A 293 0.69 -18.23 -10.60
CA PHE A 293 0.53 -18.82 -11.93
C PHE A 293 0.95 -20.29 -12.00
N GLY A 294 1.50 -20.84 -10.91
CA GLY A 294 2.13 -22.15 -10.89
C GLY A 294 3.59 -22.11 -11.36
N LYS A 295 4.29 -23.24 -11.28
CA LYS A 295 5.64 -23.38 -11.83
C LYS A 295 5.57 -23.28 -13.35
N GLU A 296 6.46 -22.46 -13.92
CA GLU A 296 6.71 -22.51 -15.37
C GLU A 296 7.30 -23.90 -15.68
N SER A 297 6.60 -24.68 -16.49
CA SER A 297 7.01 -26.02 -16.94
C SER A 297 8.07 -25.92 -18.02
#